data_8011aab22a569196c2123ea9ac0025c4
#
_entry.id   8011aab22a569196c2123ea9ac0025c4
#
_cell.length_a   1.000
_cell.length_b   1.000
_cell.length_c   1.000
_cell.angle_alpha   90.00
_cell.angle_beta   90.00
_cell.angle_gamma   90.00
#
_symmetry.space_group_name_H-M   'P 1'
#
loop_
_entity.id
_entity.type
_entity.pdbx_description
1 polymer ?
#
loop_
_entity_poly.entity_id
_entity_poly.type
_entity_poly.pdbx_seq_one_letter_code
_entity_poly.pdbx_strand_id
1 'polypeptide(L)' 'MFGELFTLYKKYYHPEVEQTWWNSLMEEFKSLNKKYDTKLCKDLCLACIDAIESRYKTLQQ' A
#
# COMPACT_ATOMS: atom_id res chain seq x y z
N MET A 1 12.51 6.84 -4.22
CA MET A 1 11.76 5.68 -3.70
C MET A 1 10.93 6.02 -2.47
N PHE A 2 11.54 6.53 -1.42
CA PHE A 2 10.81 6.78 -0.18
C PHE A 2 9.70 7.82 -0.34
N GLY A 3 9.96 8.87 -1.11
CA GLY A 3 8.95 9.91 -1.37
C GLY A 3 7.71 9.36 -2.06
N GLU A 4 7.91 8.53 -3.07
CA GLU A 4 6.81 7.91 -3.80
C GLU A 4 6.05 6.92 -2.92
N LEU A 5 6.78 6.13 -2.15
CA LEU A 5 6.18 5.16 -1.23
C LEU A 5 5.34 5.87 -0.17
N PHE A 6 5.86 6.94 0.39
CA PHE A 6 5.16 7.73 1.39
C PHE A 6 3.90 8.38 0.81
N THR A 7 3.98 8.87 -0.43
CA THR A 7 2.83 9.44 -1.13
C THR A 7 1.73 8.40 -1.31
N LEU A 8 2.08 7.18 -1.71
CA LEU A 8 1.11 6.10 -1.85
C LEU A 8 0.50 5.72 -0.50
N TYR A 9 1.32 5.64 0.53
CA TYR A 9 0.84 5.33 1.86
C TYR A 9 -0.19 6.36 2.34
N LYS A 10 0.09 7.63 2.14
CA LYS A 10 -0.82 8.72 2.51
C LYS A 10 -2.11 8.68 1.70
N LYS A 11 -2.00 8.38 0.42
CA LYS A 11 -3.16 8.29 -0.48
C LYS A 11 -4.14 7.21 -0.01
N TYR A 12 -3.63 6.09 0.46
CA TYR A 12 -4.44 4.96 0.91
C TYR A 12 -4.50 4.83 2.43
N TYR A 13 -4.27 5.94 3.11
CA TYR A 13 -4.24 5.95 4.58
C TYR A 13 -5.57 5.55 5.20
N HIS A 14 -6.69 5.94 4.57
CA HIS A 14 -8.03 5.62 5.05
C HIS A 14 -8.59 4.45 4.24
N PRO A 15 -8.57 3.22 4.80
CA PRO A 15 -9.07 2.05 4.07
C PRO A 15 -10.54 2.15 3.74
N GLU A 16 -10.93 1.62 2.59
CA GLU A 16 -12.31 1.56 2.14
C GLU A 16 -12.71 0.12 1.86
N VAL A 17 -14.03 -0.14 1.83
CA VAL A 17 -14.53 -1.50 1.61
C VAL A 17 -14.65 -1.87 0.14
N GLU A 18 -14.52 -0.91 -0.76
CA GLU A 18 -14.67 -1.17 -2.19
C GLU A 18 -13.52 -2.00 -2.75
N GLN A 19 -13.86 -3.01 -3.54
CA GLN A 19 -12.86 -3.87 -4.17
C GLN A 19 -11.96 -3.08 -5.13
N THR A 20 -12.52 -2.10 -5.83
CA THR A 20 -11.76 -1.26 -6.76
C THR A 20 -10.67 -0.47 -6.04
N TRP A 21 -10.94 -0.03 -4.82
CA TRP A 21 -9.96 0.67 -4.00
C TRP A 21 -8.75 -0.23 -3.71
N TRP A 22 -9.02 -1.48 -3.31
CA TRP A 22 -7.97 -2.45 -3.01
C TRP A 22 -7.18 -2.84 -4.25
N ASN A 23 -7.87 -2.98 -5.39
CA ASN A 23 -7.22 -3.29 -6.66
C ASN A 23 -6.26 -2.17 -7.06
N SER A 24 -6.68 -0.91 -6.93
CA SER A 24 -5.85 0.24 -7.22
C SER A 24 -4.63 0.29 -6.31
N LEU A 25 -4.83 0.03 -5.02
CA LEU A 25 -3.75 -0.02 -4.04
C LEU A 25 -2.68 -1.02 -4.45
N MET A 26 -3.10 -2.24 -4.74
CA MET A 26 -2.18 -3.32 -5.11
C MET A 26 -1.44 -3.01 -6.40
N GLU A 27 -2.14 -2.45 -7.40
CA GLU A 27 -1.53 -2.10 -8.67
C GLU A 27 -0.47 -1.02 -8.52
N GLU A 28 -0.76 0.02 -7.75
CA GLU A 28 0.19 1.11 -7.55
C GLU A 28 1.42 0.64 -6.79
N PHE A 29 1.26 -0.19 -5.76
CA PHE A 29 2.41 -0.73 -5.05
C PHE A 29 3.21 -1.70 -5.91
N LYS A 30 2.53 -2.46 -6.77
CA LYS A 30 3.19 -3.35 -7.72
C LYS A 30 4.04 -2.56 -8.71
N SER A 31 3.48 -1.47 -9.25
CA SER A 31 4.19 -0.61 -10.18
C SER A 31 5.43 0.00 -9.53
N LEU A 32 5.29 0.45 -8.30
CA LEU A 32 6.42 1.03 -7.56
C LEU A 32 7.51 -0.02 -7.34
N ASN A 33 7.13 -1.22 -6.94
CA ASN A 33 8.05 -2.31 -6.72
C ASN A 33 8.78 -2.69 -8.00
N LYS A 34 8.07 -2.70 -9.12
CA LYS A 34 8.66 -3.00 -10.42
C LYS A 34 9.66 -1.91 -10.84
N LYS A 35 9.32 -0.65 -10.56
CA LYS A 35 10.17 0.49 -10.91
C LYS A 35 11.52 0.43 -10.20
N TYR A 36 11.52 0.09 -8.93
CA TYR A 36 12.74 0.09 -8.12
C TYR A 36 13.35 -1.29 -7.92
N ASP A 37 12.61 -2.34 -8.17
CA ASP A 37 13.03 -3.75 -8.18
C ASP A 37 14.16 -4.07 -7.19
N THR A 38 13.96 -3.70 -5.94
CA THR A 38 14.89 -3.99 -4.86
C THR A 38 14.16 -4.71 -3.74
N LYS A 39 14.91 -5.50 -2.96
CA LYS A 39 14.34 -6.17 -1.80
C LYS A 39 13.81 -5.16 -0.79
N LEU A 40 14.52 -4.06 -0.61
CA LEU A 40 14.09 -3.01 0.31
C LEU A 40 12.74 -2.43 -0.09
N CYS A 41 12.56 -2.11 -1.37
CA CYS A 41 11.31 -1.58 -1.88
C CYS A 41 10.16 -2.59 -1.67
N LYS A 42 10.42 -3.86 -1.98
CA LYS A 42 9.43 -4.92 -1.81
C LYS A 42 9.02 -5.05 -0.34
N ASP A 43 9.99 -5.06 0.55
CA ASP A 43 9.72 -5.19 1.99
C ASP A 43 8.92 -4.00 2.51
N LEU A 44 9.27 -2.79 2.08
CA LEU A 44 8.57 -1.58 2.48
C LEU A 44 7.13 -1.56 1.95
N CYS A 45 6.93 -1.99 0.71
CA CYS A 45 5.59 -2.08 0.13
C CYS A 45 4.71 -3.06 0.91
N LEU A 46 5.26 -4.23 1.25
CA LEU A 46 4.53 -5.22 2.03
C LEU A 46 4.18 -4.68 3.42
N ALA A 47 5.11 -3.99 4.06
CA ALA A 47 4.86 -3.40 5.37
C ALA A 47 3.75 -2.36 5.31
N CYS A 48 3.74 -1.53 4.28
CA CYS A 48 2.69 -0.52 4.10
C CYS A 48 1.33 -1.17 3.88
N ILE A 49 1.27 -2.20 3.04
CA ILE A 49 0.03 -2.93 2.77
C ILE A 49 -0.49 -3.57 4.05
N ASP A 50 0.39 -4.22 4.81
CA ASP A 50 0.01 -4.82 6.10
C ASP A 50 -0.55 -3.80 7.06
N ALA A 51 0.08 -2.63 7.16
CA ALA A 51 -0.39 -1.55 8.03
C ALA A 51 -1.79 -1.09 7.64
N ILE A 52 -2.03 -0.94 6.33
CA ILE A 52 -3.33 -0.51 5.83
C ILE A 52 -4.38 -1.57 6.10
N GLU A 53 -4.07 -2.84 5.88
CA GLU A 53 -4.98 -3.94 6.17
C GLU A 53 -5.32 -4.04 7.64
N SER A 54 -4.34 -3.84 8.52
CA SER A 54 -4.55 -3.84 9.97
C SER A 54 -5.52 -2.74 10.38
N ARG A 55 -5.35 -1.55 9.80
CA ARG A 55 -6.26 -0.44 10.07
C ARG A 55 -7.68 -0.75 9.62
N TYR A 56 -7.81 -1.39 8.45
CA TYR A 56 -9.10 -1.79 7.92
C TYR A 56 -9.80 -2.77 8.86
N LYS A 57 -9.08 -3.76 9.34
CA LYS A 57 -9.64 -4.75 10.28
C LYS A 57 -10.07 -4.10 11.58
N THR A 58 -9.29 -3.16 12.08
CA THR A 58 -9.63 -2.43 13.31
C THR A 58 -10.91 -1.61 13.14
N LEU A 59 -11.06 -0.97 11.98
CA LEU A 59 -12.25 -0.16 11.69
C LEU A 59 -13.51 -1.00 11.55
N GLN A 60 -13.36 -2.27 11.17
CA GLN A 60 -14.49 -3.19 11.00
C GLN A 60 -15.00 -3.76 12.30
N GLN A 61 -14.24 -3.64 13.36
CA GLN A 61 -14.63 -4.08 14.68
C GLN A 61 -15.34 -2.94 15.41
#